data_641f6829031945333f135b8bb5c802ca
#
_entry.id   641f6829031945333f135b8bb5c802ca
#
_cell.length_a   1.000
_cell.length_b   1.000
_cell.length_c   1.000
_cell.angle_alpha   90.00
_cell.angle_beta   90.00
_cell.angle_gamma   90.00
#
_symmetry.space_group_name_H-M   'P 1'
#
loop_
_entity.id
_entity.type
_entity.pdbx_description
1 polymer ?
#
loop_
_entity_poly.entity_id
_entity_poly.type
_entity_poly.pdbx_seq_one_letter_code
_entity_poly.pdbx_strand_id
1 'polypeptide(L)'
;MFRSKHPRELLNEIKWRDLDLSRCDIYYIHRGAPKDTKVLHGDKIGEIGKSFLTFNNIPPDSEGRAPSVMIPYHRIFRITYEGQTIYER
;
A
#
# COMPACT_ATOMS: atom_id res chain seq x y z
N MET A 1 0.04 -7.45 18.45
CA MET A 1 -0.75 -6.97 17.35
C MET A 1 -0.41 -5.49 17.07
N PHE A 2 -0.87 -4.94 15.97
CA PHE A 2 -0.47 -3.59 15.55
C PHE A 2 -1.14 -2.53 16.42
N ARG A 3 -0.35 -1.53 16.81
CA ARG A 3 -0.83 -0.45 17.67
C ARG A 3 -1.30 0.77 16.90
N SER A 4 -0.83 0.91 15.68
CA SER A 4 -1.12 2.09 14.87
C SER A 4 -2.51 2.02 14.30
N LYS A 5 -3.14 3.20 14.19
CA LYS A 5 -4.50 3.32 13.68
C LYS A 5 -4.58 4.01 12.32
N HIS A 6 -3.45 4.51 11.85
CA HIS A 6 -3.38 5.20 10.55
C HIS A 6 -2.58 4.35 9.56
N PRO A 7 -2.95 4.38 8.27
CA PRO A 7 -2.25 3.56 7.28
C PRO A 7 -0.75 3.78 7.24
N ARG A 8 -0.31 5.04 7.28
CA ARG A 8 1.10 5.36 7.26
C ARG A 8 1.85 4.74 8.43
N GLU A 9 1.29 4.91 9.62
CA GLU A 9 1.92 4.39 10.83
C GLU A 9 1.93 2.87 10.86
N LEU A 10 0.86 2.24 10.38
CA LEU A 10 0.80 0.78 10.30
C LEU A 10 1.87 0.23 9.38
N LEU A 11 2.04 0.82 8.21
CA LEU A 11 3.05 0.37 7.26
C LEU A 11 4.44 0.57 7.80
N ASN A 12 4.69 1.69 8.48
CA ASN A 12 5.96 1.94 9.14
C ASN A 12 6.21 0.94 10.27
N GLU A 13 5.18 0.61 11.02
CA GLU A 13 5.29 -0.36 12.10
C GLU A 13 5.67 -1.74 11.57
N ILE A 14 5.08 -2.16 10.48
CA ILE A 14 5.43 -3.43 9.84
C ILE A 14 6.90 -3.42 9.45
N LYS A 15 7.35 -2.31 8.88
CA LYS A 15 8.74 -2.16 8.46
C LYS A 15 9.69 -2.17 9.65
N TRP A 16 9.32 -1.49 10.73
CA TRP A 16 10.15 -1.41 11.94
C TRP A 16 10.27 -2.75 12.68
N ARG A 17 9.19 -3.53 12.67
CA ARG A 17 9.18 -4.83 13.32
C ARG A 17 9.86 -5.90 12.50
N ASP A 18 10.45 -5.51 11.39
CA ASP A 18 11.11 -6.45 10.48
C ASP A 18 10.13 -7.49 9.95
N LEU A 19 8.87 -7.10 9.84
CA LEU A 19 7.85 -7.93 9.24
C LEU A 19 7.88 -7.77 7.72
N ASP A 20 7.29 -8.71 7.03
CA ASP A 20 7.36 -8.76 5.57
C ASP A 20 6.22 -7.99 4.93
N LEU A 21 6.52 -6.83 4.34
CA LEU A 21 5.52 -6.03 3.64
C LEU A 21 4.87 -6.78 2.48
N SER A 22 5.56 -7.76 1.92
CA SER A 22 4.99 -8.53 0.81
C SER A 22 3.76 -9.33 1.21
N ARG A 23 3.53 -9.50 2.49
CA ARG A 23 2.34 -10.19 3.02
C ARG A 23 1.18 -9.25 3.26
N CYS A 24 1.37 -7.95 2.99
CA CYS A 24 0.32 -6.95 3.11
C CYS A 24 -0.39 -6.76 1.79
N ASP A 25 -1.70 -6.52 1.87
CA ASP A 25 -2.48 -6.06 0.74
C ASP A 25 -3.14 -4.76 1.14
N ILE A 26 -3.04 -3.77 0.26
CA ILE A 26 -3.55 -2.42 0.52
C ILE A 26 -4.69 -2.16 -0.46
N TYR A 27 -5.88 -1.95 0.08
CA TYR A 27 -7.07 -1.67 -0.71
C TYR A 27 -7.30 -0.16 -0.73
N TYR A 28 -7.38 0.40 -1.93
CA TYR A 28 -7.54 1.84 -2.07
C TYR A 28 -8.53 2.18 -3.17
N ILE A 29 -9.07 3.39 -3.08
CA ILE A 29 -10.04 3.89 -4.05
C ILE A 29 -9.29 4.34 -5.31
N HIS A 30 -9.72 3.82 -6.45
CA HIS A 30 -9.17 4.21 -7.74
C HIS A 30 -10.30 4.32 -8.74
N ARG A 31 -10.62 5.53 -9.14
CA ARG A 31 -11.71 5.79 -10.08
C ARG A 31 -11.42 5.15 -11.44
N GLY A 32 -12.43 4.50 -11.99
CA GLY A 32 -12.30 3.80 -13.26
C GLY A 32 -11.94 2.33 -13.14
N ALA A 33 -11.51 1.88 -11.98
CA ALA A 33 -11.30 0.46 -11.71
C ALA A 33 -12.64 -0.22 -11.38
N PRO A 34 -12.74 -1.54 -11.51
CA PRO A 34 -13.96 -2.24 -11.10
C PRO A 34 -14.29 -1.92 -9.64
N LYS A 35 -15.52 -1.47 -9.41
CA LYS A 35 -16.00 -1.04 -8.09
C LYS A 35 -15.16 0.10 -7.49
N ASP A 36 -14.45 0.84 -8.34
CA ASP A 36 -13.56 1.93 -7.95
C ASP A 36 -12.53 1.50 -6.89
N THR A 37 -12.12 0.25 -6.91
CA THR A 37 -11.21 -0.31 -5.93
C THR A 37 -10.05 -1.03 -6.61
N LYS A 38 -8.86 -0.79 -6.11
CA LYS A 38 -7.68 -1.55 -6.50
C LYS A 38 -6.97 -2.09 -5.28
N VAL A 39 -6.22 -3.17 -5.49
CA VAL A 39 -5.41 -3.78 -4.43
C VAL A 39 -3.95 -3.65 -4.82
N LEU A 40 -3.15 -3.14 -3.91
CA LEU A 40 -1.70 -3.06 -4.07
C LEU A 40 -1.06 -4.07 -3.13
N HIS A 41 -0.24 -4.95 -3.70
CA HIS A 41 0.54 -5.87 -2.87
C HIS A 41 1.72 -5.12 -2.27
N GLY A 42 2.02 -5.41 -1.00
CA GLY A 42 3.02 -4.66 -0.27
C GLY A 42 4.42 -4.74 -0.84
N ASP A 43 4.74 -5.79 -1.57
CA ASP A 43 6.05 -5.92 -2.21
C ASP A 43 6.28 -4.90 -3.32
N LYS A 44 5.23 -4.23 -3.76
CA LYS A 44 5.34 -3.18 -4.77
C LYS A 44 5.53 -1.80 -4.18
N ILE A 45 5.43 -1.67 -2.87
CA ILE A 45 5.61 -0.38 -2.21
C ILE A 45 7.06 0.08 -2.37
N GLY A 46 7.23 1.29 -2.90
CA GLY A 46 8.56 1.88 -3.04
C GLY A 46 8.93 2.67 -1.81
N GLU A 47 8.07 3.59 -1.40
CA GLU A 47 8.37 4.46 -0.27
C GLU A 47 7.10 4.78 0.50
N ILE A 48 7.21 4.81 1.83
CA ILE A 48 6.13 5.24 2.70
C ILE A 48 6.39 6.69 3.05
N GLY A 49 5.75 7.58 2.30
CA GLY A 49 5.96 9.01 2.46
C GLY A 49 5.15 9.62 3.58
N LYS A 50 5.23 10.93 3.70
CA LYS A 50 4.58 11.66 4.76
C LYS A 50 3.06 11.78 4.55
N SER A 51 2.65 12.05 3.33
CA SER A 51 1.24 12.25 2.98
C SER A 51 0.69 11.20 2.03
N PHE A 52 1.57 10.41 1.43
CA PHE A 52 1.19 9.39 0.47
C PHE A 52 2.27 8.33 0.41
N LEU A 53 1.91 7.15 -0.06
CA LEU A 53 2.89 6.12 -0.36
C LEU A 53 3.12 6.07 -1.86
N THR A 54 4.31 5.63 -2.27
CA THR A 54 4.63 5.44 -3.67
C THR A 54 4.85 3.97 -3.95
N PHE A 55 4.51 3.56 -5.15
CA PHE A 55 4.82 2.21 -5.58
C PHE A 55 5.22 2.22 -7.04
N ASN A 56 6.02 1.22 -7.41
CA ASN A 56 6.49 1.06 -8.77
C ASN A 56 5.61 0.04 -9.47
N ASN A 57 4.82 0.52 -10.42
CA ASN A 57 3.96 -0.35 -11.20
C ASN A 57 4.51 -0.44 -12.62
N ILE A 58 5.74 -1.00 -12.74
CA ILE A 58 6.40 -1.04 -14.02
C ILE A 58 6.51 -2.47 -14.50
N PRO A 59 6.03 -2.75 -15.71
CA PRO A 59 6.39 -4.00 -16.36
C PRO A 59 7.92 -4.02 -16.58
N PRO A 60 8.58 -5.17 -16.40
CA PRO A 60 10.03 -5.25 -16.54
C PRO A 60 10.57 -4.86 -17.91
N ASP A 61 9.71 -4.81 -18.91
CA ASP A 61 10.09 -4.49 -20.28
C ASP A 61 9.76 -3.04 -20.67
N SER A 62 9.25 -2.24 -19.77
CA SER A 62 9.01 -0.85 -20.10
C SER A 62 10.30 -0.08 -19.92
N GLU A 63 10.63 0.69 -20.92
CA GLU A 63 11.90 1.40 -21.10
C GLU A 63 12.27 2.36 -19.98
N GLY A 64 12.59 1.86 -18.81
CA GLY A 64 13.18 2.65 -17.75
C GLY A 64 12.38 3.85 -17.26
N ARG A 65 11.21 4.07 -17.78
CA ARG A 65 10.32 5.12 -17.30
C ARG A 65 9.19 4.52 -16.52
N ALA A 66 9.44 4.43 -15.26
CA ALA A 66 8.39 4.02 -14.38
C ALA A 66 7.77 5.23 -13.77
N PRO A 67 6.54 5.55 -14.10
CA PRO A 67 5.86 6.51 -13.27
C PRO A 67 5.63 5.88 -11.91
N SER A 68 6.27 6.41 -10.90
CA SER A 68 5.91 6.07 -9.54
C SER A 68 4.48 6.56 -9.34
N VAL A 69 3.60 5.66 -8.96
CA VAL A 69 2.22 6.01 -8.66
C VAL A 69 2.13 6.36 -7.19
N MET A 70 1.49 7.47 -6.89
CA MET A 70 1.33 7.94 -5.52
C MET A 70 -0.10 7.67 -5.04
N ILE A 71 -0.21 7.09 -3.86
CA ILE A 71 -1.51 6.84 -3.25
C ILE A 71 -1.60 7.66 -1.97
N PRO A 72 -2.46 8.68 -1.94
CA PRO A 72 -2.70 9.40 -0.69
C PRO A 72 -3.32 8.47 0.35
N TYR A 73 -2.90 8.61 1.59
CA TYR A 73 -3.38 7.72 2.65
C TYR A 73 -4.89 7.79 2.85
N HIS A 74 -5.51 8.93 2.56
CA HIS A 74 -6.96 9.05 2.71
C HIS A 74 -7.75 8.20 1.70
N ARG A 75 -7.11 7.72 0.66
CA ARG A 75 -7.74 6.81 -0.30
C ARG A 75 -7.66 5.35 0.10
N ILE A 76 -6.83 5.04 1.08
CA ILE A 76 -6.69 3.68 1.59
C ILE A 76 -7.82 3.43 2.57
N PHE A 77 -8.61 2.38 2.32
CA PHE A 77 -9.73 2.07 3.20
C PHE A 77 -9.58 0.73 3.91
N ARG A 78 -8.61 -0.08 3.51
CA ARG A 78 -8.35 -1.37 4.16
C ARG A 78 -6.91 -1.79 3.94
N ILE A 79 -6.32 -2.39 4.97
CA ILE A 79 -5.02 -3.04 4.87
C ILE A 79 -5.15 -4.39 5.54
N THR A 80 -4.70 -5.44 4.85
CA THR A 80 -4.65 -6.77 5.42
C THR A 80 -3.21 -7.24 5.56
N TYR A 81 -2.97 -8.12 6.51
CA TYR A 81 -1.68 -8.77 6.70
C TYR A 81 -1.92 -10.26 6.86
N GLU A 82 -1.33 -11.05 5.98
CA GLU A 82 -1.56 -12.49 5.93
C GLU A 82 -3.04 -12.85 5.90
N GLY A 83 -3.83 -12.05 5.17
CA GLY A 83 -5.26 -12.27 5.03
C GLY A 83 -6.11 -11.71 6.16
N GLN A 84 -5.50 -11.18 7.21
CA GLN A 84 -6.24 -10.57 8.32
C GLN A 84 -6.31 -9.06 8.16
N THR A 85 -7.50 -8.50 8.32
CA THR A 85 -7.67 -7.06 8.27
C THR A 85 -7.05 -6.42 9.51
N ILE A 86 -6.03 -5.59 9.29
CA ILE A 86 -5.36 -4.87 10.38
C ILE A 86 -5.73 -3.39 10.39
N TYR A 87 -6.32 -2.91 9.32
CA TYR A 87 -6.83 -1.54 9.23
C TYR A 87 -8.08 -1.56 8.35
N GLU A 88 -9.11 -0.89 8.82
CA GLU A 88 -10.34 -0.71 8.03
C GLU A 88 -10.97 0.62 8.42
N ARG A 89 -11.30 1.38 7.40
CA ARG A 89 -11.88 2.70 7.58
C ARG A 89 -13.40 2.64 7.69
#